data_9912a8ff721db02c06001752287593d7
#
_entry.id   9912a8ff721db02c06001752287593d7
#
_cell.length_a   1.000
_cell.length_b   1.000
_cell.length_c   1.000
_cell.angle_alpha   90.00
_cell.angle_beta   90.00
_cell.angle_gamma   90.00
#
_symmetry.space_group_name_H-M   'P 1'
#
loop_
_entity.id
_entity.type
_entity.pdbx_description
1 polymer ?
#
loop_
_entity_poly.entity_id
_entity_poly.type
_entity_poly.pdbx_seq_one_letter_code
_entity_poly.pdbx_strand_id
1 'polypeptide(L)'
;MNDLRARIAAIVERDRARDARGAGGAELAVPTSGGADRNPLYATGSPRPAGRLPIARGPSVSASSVGASVPYLVHEQRIAVDDLGLEIVGRGAADPLLLAHLGLKGDPPDRWQDVLFLDTETTGLSGGTGTYVFLIGVAHFAGEELILRQHLLLDLGAERAFIAALKTEIEPFRACASYNGKSFDLPIIRTRFVMAIRSELSIDDSHLDLLHPARRLWRDRFGSTSLKQLEESVLDDGRIADVPGWLIPDAYFQYLRKRDPAIIAPVLEHNARDVISLVRITDRVARAVAAARTGRAPDHAPAAFALAKVFERTGEMDAAFACYESAYYDGDNALRAKLALAYARHLERRGGVERALRMMETLLDLQLGTPRWREQAEARVRRLTRKRWRSALPTAS
;
A
#
# COMPACT_ATOMS: atom_id res chain seq x y z
N MET A 1 5.64 7.91 35.73
CA MET A 1 5.60 6.76 34.77
C MET A 1 4.26 6.02 34.78
N ASN A 2 3.62 5.81 35.93
CA ASN A 2 2.34 5.06 35.97
C ASN A 2 1.16 5.78 35.31
N ASP A 3 1.10 7.10 35.30
CA ASP A 3 -0.08 7.85 34.78
C ASP A 3 -0.20 7.82 33.27
N LEU A 4 0.87 7.99 32.51
CA LEU A 4 0.82 7.93 31.03
C LEU A 4 0.53 6.50 30.54
N ARG A 5 1.17 5.48 31.14
CA ARG A 5 0.89 4.07 30.85
C ARG A 5 -0.55 3.69 31.21
N ALA A 6 -1.04 4.15 32.37
CA ALA A 6 -2.42 3.91 32.78
C ALA A 6 -3.43 4.62 31.86
N ARG A 7 -3.15 5.84 31.41
CA ARG A 7 -3.97 6.59 30.46
C ARG A 7 -3.96 5.93 29.07
N ILE A 8 -2.80 5.47 28.60
CA ILE A 8 -2.67 4.71 27.35
C ILE A 8 -3.45 3.41 27.46
N ALA A 9 -3.34 2.66 28.57
CA ALA A 9 -4.09 1.43 28.78
C ALA A 9 -5.61 1.65 28.80
N ALA A 10 -6.09 2.68 29.50
CA ALA A 10 -7.50 3.03 29.58
C ALA A 10 -8.09 3.46 28.23
N ILE A 11 -7.29 4.08 27.37
CA ILE A 11 -7.70 4.52 26.03
C ILE A 11 -7.73 3.32 25.08
N VAL A 12 -6.73 2.43 25.12
CA VAL A 12 -6.71 1.19 24.34
C VAL A 12 -7.92 0.30 24.68
N GLU A 13 -8.32 0.21 25.95
CA GLU A 13 -9.53 -0.50 26.34
C GLU A 13 -10.82 0.18 25.82
N ARG A 14 -10.87 1.51 25.82
CA ARG A 14 -12.03 2.25 25.33
C ARG A 14 -12.19 2.16 23.82
N ASP A 15 -11.09 2.16 23.07
CA ASP A 15 -11.09 1.98 21.62
C ASP A 15 -11.45 0.53 21.24
N ARG A 16 -10.97 -0.47 21.97
CA ARG A 16 -11.42 -1.87 21.83
C ARG A 16 -12.92 -2.03 22.08
N ALA A 17 -13.45 -1.33 23.09
CA ALA A 17 -14.88 -1.34 23.39
C ALA A 17 -15.73 -0.58 22.36
N ARG A 18 -15.15 0.38 21.63
CA ARG A 18 -15.79 1.12 20.55
C ARG A 18 -15.81 0.31 19.26
N ASP A 19 -14.69 -0.35 18.93
CA ASP A 19 -14.59 -1.26 17.78
C ASP A 19 -15.50 -2.48 17.95
N ALA A 20 -15.60 -3.03 19.17
CA ALA A 20 -16.53 -4.10 19.51
C ALA A 20 -18.03 -3.68 19.40
N ARG A 21 -18.34 -2.41 19.64
CA ARG A 21 -19.72 -1.87 19.46
C ARG A 21 -20.03 -1.50 18.02
N GLY A 22 -19.04 -1.19 17.20
CA GLY A 22 -19.17 -0.97 15.74
C GLY A 22 -19.37 -2.27 14.95
N ALA A 23 -18.98 -3.41 15.51
CA ALA A 23 -19.14 -4.74 14.94
C ALA A 23 -20.49 -5.40 15.26
N GLY A 24 -21.35 -4.76 16.06
CA GLY A 24 -22.64 -5.24 16.50
C GLY A 24 -23.81 -4.89 15.57
N GLY A 25 -23.76 -5.29 14.30
CA GLY A 25 -24.86 -5.03 13.36
C GLY A 25 -24.75 -5.79 12.06
N ALA A 26 -24.78 -7.11 12.10
CA ALA A 26 -25.30 -8.05 11.11
C ALA A 26 -24.63 -9.42 11.30
N GLU A 27 -25.22 -10.21 12.15
CA GLU A 27 -24.96 -11.65 12.23
C GLU A 27 -25.56 -12.31 10.97
N LEU A 28 -24.77 -12.46 9.92
CA LEU A 28 -25.08 -13.36 8.82
C LEU A 28 -24.20 -14.60 9.00
N ALA A 29 -24.87 -15.69 9.30
CA ALA A 29 -24.32 -17.01 9.47
C ALA A 29 -23.35 -17.36 8.32
N VAL A 30 -22.11 -17.63 8.68
CA VAL A 30 -21.08 -18.19 7.78
C VAL A 30 -21.32 -19.70 7.69
N PRO A 31 -21.56 -20.29 6.51
CA PRO A 31 -21.53 -21.73 6.36
C PRO A 31 -20.11 -22.22 6.53
N THR A 32 -19.89 -23.06 7.52
CA THR A 32 -18.66 -23.84 7.68
C THR A 32 -18.62 -24.91 6.60
N SER A 33 -17.86 -24.69 5.54
CA SER A 33 -17.40 -25.75 4.67
C SER A 33 -15.88 -25.79 4.75
N GLY A 34 -15.36 -26.90 5.26
CA GLY A 34 -13.94 -27.16 5.35
C GLY A 34 -13.32 -27.38 3.98
N GLY A 35 -12.09 -26.90 3.83
CA GLY A 35 -11.26 -27.05 2.65
C GLY A 35 -10.23 -25.93 2.67
N ALA A 36 -9.17 -26.09 3.49
CA ALA A 36 -8.08 -25.13 3.55
C ALA A 36 -7.09 -25.42 2.42
N ASP A 37 -7.41 -25.03 1.20
CA ASP A 37 -6.39 -24.78 0.17
C ASP A 37 -5.87 -23.36 0.35
N ARG A 38 -4.72 -23.24 1.01
CA ARG A 38 -4.01 -21.97 1.21
C ARG A 38 -3.41 -21.53 -0.11
N ASN A 39 -4.00 -20.53 -0.74
CA ASN A 39 -3.42 -19.92 -1.93
C ASN A 39 -2.04 -19.31 -1.62
N PRO A 40 -0.97 -19.65 -2.39
CA PRO A 40 0.38 -19.14 -2.16
C PRO A 40 0.53 -17.62 -2.25
N LEU A 41 -0.42 -16.88 -2.83
CA LEU A 41 -0.41 -15.41 -2.82
C LEU A 41 -0.68 -14.80 -1.44
N TYR A 42 -1.27 -15.58 -0.54
CA TYR A 42 -1.59 -15.21 0.84
C TYR A 42 -0.98 -16.21 1.84
N ALA A 43 -0.34 -17.27 1.35
CA ALA A 43 0.47 -18.13 2.20
C ALA A 43 1.70 -17.33 2.62
N THR A 44 1.72 -16.94 3.89
CA THR A 44 2.99 -16.73 4.57
C THR A 44 3.81 -18.00 4.35
N GLY A 45 5.04 -17.86 3.88
CA GLY A 45 6.01 -18.98 3.96
C GLY A 45 5.89 -19.56 5.36
N SER A 46 6.08 -20.88 5.50
CA SER A 46 5.87 -21.66 6.74
C SER A 46 6.00 -20.81 7.98
N PRO A 47 5.04 -20.84 8.92
CA PRO A 47 5.06 -19.92 10.04
C PRO A 47 6.37 -20.11 10.80
N ARG A 48 7.35 -19.27 10.53
CA ARG A 48 8.34 -18.96 11.53
C ARG A 48 7.53 -18.35 12.66
N PRO A 49 7.73 -18.76 13.92
CA PRO A 49 7.04 -18.13 15.03
C PRO A 49 7.22 -16.62 14.87
N ALA A 50 6.14 -15.88 15.05
CA ALA A 50 6.10 -14.43 14.90
C ALA A 50 7.28 -13.82 15.65
N GLY A 51 8.43 -13.75 14.99
CA GLY A 51 9.62 -13.11 15.49
C GLY A 51 9.29 -11.63 15.50
N ARG A 52 9.36 -11.00 16.67
CA ARG A 52 9.38 -9.54 16.78
C ARG A 52 10.22 -9.01 15.63
N LEU A 53 9.69 -8.02 14.88
CA LEU A 53 10.50 -7.27 13.94
C LEU A 53 11.86 -7.00 14.60
N PRO A 54 12.99 -7.11 13.88
CA PRO A 54 14.31 -6.86 14.44
C PRO A 54 14.54 -5.36 14.68
N ILE A 55 13.64 -4.76 15.45
CA ILE A 55 13.85 -3.40 15.95
C ILE A 55 14.84 -3.55 17.10
N ALA A 56 16.08 -3.16 16.85
CA ALA A 56 17.16 -3.24 17.83
C ALA A 56 16.72 -2.59 19.15
N ARG A 57 16.81 -3.32 20.25
CA ARG A 57 16.51 -2.79 21.57
C ARG A 57 17.57 -1.77 21.95
N GLY A 58 17.20 -0.50 21.89
CA GLY A 58 17.99 0.62 22.36
C GLY A 58 18.72 1.38 21.26
N PRO A 59 18.73 2.71 21.34
CA PRO A 59 19.37 3.56 20.36
C PRO A 59 20.89 3.44 20.47
N SER A 60 21.54 2.98 19.42
CA SER A 60 22.92 3.38 19.20
C SER A 60 22.86 4.81 18.62
N VAL A 61 22.89 5.79 19.50
CA VAL A 61 22.89 7.21 19.14
C VAL A 61 24.27 7.55 18.58
N SER A 62 24.42 7.58 17.26
CA SER A 62 25.55 8.29 16.66
C SER A 62 25.19 9.78 16.59
N ALA A 63 25.47 10.50 17.67
CA ALA A 63 25.45 11.95 17.67
C ALA A 63 26.66 12.40 16.84
N SER A 64 26.41 12.89 15.63
CA SER A 64 27.43 13.68 14.90
C SER A 64 27.55 15.01 15.63
N SER A 65 28.43 15.07 16.65
CA SER A 65 28.65 16.24 17.46
C SER A 65 29.87 17.02 16.99
N VAL A 66 29.66 18.25 16.57
CA VAL A 66 30.66 19.29 16.71
C VAL A 66 29.99 20.44 17.46
N GLY A 67 30.25 20.53 18.79
CA GLY A 67 30.37 21.76 19.56
C GLY A 67 29.21 22.75 19.69
N ALA A 68 27.94 22.37 19.33
CA ALA A 68 26.75 23.15 19.65
C ALA A 68 25.62 22.18 19.97
N SER A 69 24.69 22.53 20.85
CA SER A 69 23.48 21.76 21.14
C SER A 69 22.81 21.33 19.82
N VAL A 70 22.87 20.03 19.48
CA VAL A 70 22.34 19.50 18.21
C VAL A 70 20.82 19.64 18.27
N PRO A 71 20.20 20.43 17.40
CA PRO A 71 18.80 20.76 17.51
C PRO A 71 17.84 19.68 16.97
N TYR A 72 18.37 18.62 16.39
CA TYR A 72 17.65 17.44 15.94
C TYR A 72 18.51 16.19 16.12
N LEU A 73 17.87 15.04 16.23
CA LEU A 73 18.51 13.72 16.38
C LEU A 73 18.30 12.91 15.10
N VAL A 74 19.31 12.18 14.68
CA VAL A 74 19.17 11.14 13.66
C VAL A 74 19.45 9.78 14.31
N HIS A 75 18.47 8.90 14.23
CA HIS A 75 18.58 7.52 14.67
C HIS A 75 18.65 6.60 13.46
N GLU A 76 19.73 5.85 13.29
CA GLU A 76 19.91 4.91 12.17
C GLU A 76 19.79 3.47 12.64
N GLN A 77 19.09 2.66 11.87
CA GLN A 77 19.02 1.20 12.03
C GLN A 77 19.34 0.55 10.67
N ARG A 78 20.06 -0.58 10.73
CA ARG A 78 20.38 -1.41 9.57
C ARG A 78 19.73 -2.76 9.75
N ILE A 79 18.96 -3.18 8.75
CA ILE A 79 18.15 -4.40 8.81
C ILE A 79 18.49 -5.21 7.55
N ALA A 80 18.92 -6.47 7.74
CA ALA A 80 19.17 -7.34 6.60
C ALA A 80 17.88 -7.59 5.81
N VAL A 81 17.97 -7.52 4.49
CA VAL A 81 16.81 -7.75 3.59
C VAL A 81 16.18 -9.13 3.85
N ASP A 82 17.00 -10.13 4.21
CA ASP A 82 16.53 -11.48 4.55
C ASP A 82 15.65 -11.51 5.80
N ASP A 83 15.91 -10.65 6.78
CA ASP A 83 15.11 -10.56 8.02
C ASP A 83 13.73 -9.94 7.79
N LEU A 84 13.55 -9.20 6.68
CA LEU A 84 12.28 -8.58 6.31
C LEU A 84 11.33 -9.52 5.55
N GLY A 85 11.80 -10.68 5.09
CA GLY A 85 11.01 -11.66 4.35
C GLY A 85 10.56 -11.15 2.97
N LEU A 86 11.38 -10.31 2.33
CA LEU A 86 11.12 -9.76 1.00
C LEU A 86 11.50 -10.78 -0.09
N GLU A 87 10.74 -10.79 -1.19
CA GLU A 87 10.99 -11.66 -2.34
C GLU A 87 11.33 -10.88 -3.61
N ILE A 88 10.87 -9.65 -3.75
CA ILE A 88 11.03 -8.82 -4.95
C ILE A 88 11.68 -7.48 -4.60
N VAL A 89 11.10 -6.77 -3.64
CA VAL A 89 11.55 -5.43 -3.25
C VAL A 89 12.92 -5.52 -2.58
N GLY A 90 13.86 -4.68 -3.01
CA GLY A 90 15.23 -4.71 -2.52
C GLY A 90 16.09 -5.84 -3.09
N ARG A 91 15.52 -6.72 -3.93
CA ARG A 91 16.25 -7.83 -4.55
C ARG A 91 16.41 -7.58 -6.05
N GLY A 92 17.66 -7.37 -6.48
CA GLY A 92 17.99 -7.10 -7.87
C GLY A 92 17.51 -5.72 -8.37
N ALA A 93 17.22 -5.63 -9.67
CA ALA A 93 16.72 -4.42 -10.31
C ALA A 93 15.24 -4.15 -9.95
N ALA A 94 14.85 -2.89 -9.86
CA ALA A 94 13.46 -2.51 -9.86
C ALA A 94 12.90 -2.66 -11.29
N ASP A 95 11.73 -3.29 -11.42
CA ASP A 95 11.03 -3.36 -12.70
C ASP A 95 10.22 -2.06 -12.90
N PRO A 96 10.58 -1.19 -13.87
CA PRO A 96 9.86 0.05 -14.12
C PRO A 96 8.38 -0.17 -14.42
N LEU A 97 8.06 -1.27 -15.12
CA LEU A 97 6.68 -1.62 -15.45
C LEU A 97 5.91 -2.05 -14.19
N LEU A 98 6.56 -2.78 -13.28
CA LEU A 98 5.99 -3.10 -11.97
C LEU A 98 5.70 -1.82 -11.18
N LEU A 99 6.62 -0.86 -11.13
CA LEU A 99 6.41 0.41 -10.44
C LEU A 99 5.24 1.21 -11.07
N ALA A 100 5.10 1.18 -12.40
CA ALA A 100 3.95 1.76 -13.09
C ALA A 100 2.62 1.05 -12.70
N HIS A 101 2.63 -0.29 -12.54
CA HIS A 101 1.45 -1.03 -12.04
C HIS A 101 1.09 -0.65 -10.61
N LEU A 102 2.07 -0.40 -9.76
CA LEU A 102 1.88 0.09 -8.41
C LEU A 102 1.26 1.50 -8.40
N GLY A 103 1.48 2.26 -9.46
CA GLY A 103 0.89 3.59 -9.65
C GLY A 103 1.89 4.74 -9.65
N LEU A 104 3.19 4.42 -9.72
CA LEU A 104 4.21 5.44 -9.91
C LEU A 104 3.99 6.13 -11.26
N LYS A 105 4.09 7.45 -11.26
CA LYS A 105 4.02 8.30 -12.45
C LYS A 105 5.41 8.86 -12.73
N GLY A 106 5.61 9.37 -13.94
CA GLY A 106 6.89 9.93 -14.35
C GLY A 106 7.87 8.87 -14.86
N ASP A 107 9.14 9.10 -14.68
CA ASP A 107 10.24 8.21 -15.10
C ASP A 107 10.60 7.27 -13.93
N PRO A 108 10.14 6.02 -13.94
CA PRO A 108 10.37 5.10 -12.82
C PRO A 108 11.85 4.72 -12.74
N PRO A 109 12.41 4.61 -11.52
CA PRO A 109 13.75 4.10 -11.34
C PRO A 109 13.84 2.61 -11.73
N ASP A 110 15.03 2.20 -12.15
CA ASP A 110 15.36 0.81 -12.46
C ASP A 110 16.07 0.09 -11.30
N ARG A 111 16.27 0.77 -10.18
CA ARG A 111 16.90 0.23 -8.97
C ARG A 111 16.09 0.56 -7.73
N TRP A 112 15.94 -0.41 -6.82
CA TRP A 112 15.29 -0.21 -5.53
C TRP A 112 16.03 0.78 -4.62
N GLN A 113 17.36 0.93 -4.82
CA GLN A 113 18.19 1.89 -4.10
C GLN A 113 17.83 3.35 -4.40
N ASP A 114 17.13 3.60 -5.51
CA ASP A 114 16.70 4.95 -5.92
C ASP A 114 15.29 5.29 -5.43
N VAL A 115 14.65 4.39 -4.66
CA VAL A 115 13.33 4.55 -4.04
C VAL A 115 13.47 4.80 -2.54
N LEU A 116 12.98 5.92 -2.07
CA LEU A 116 12.90 6.26 -0.64
C LEU A 116 11.52 5.90 -0.09
N PHE A 117 11.47 5.12 0.98
CA PHE A 117 10.25 4.90 1.75
C PHE A 117 10.15 5.95 2.85
N LEU A 118 8.99 6.56 3.04
CA LEU A 118 8.83 7.72 3.92
C LEU A 118 7.52 7.68 4.68
N ASP A 119 7.60 8.02 5.98
CA ASP A 119 6.46 8.25 6.86
C ASP A 119 6.75 9.39 7.84
N THR A 120 5.72 10.14 8.28
CA THR A 120 5.89 11.35 9.09
C THR A 120 4.96 11.41 10.29
N GLU A 121 5.49 12.01 11.39
CA GLU A 121 4.69 12.42 12.54
C GLU A 121 4.67 13.94 12.66
N THR A 122 3.48 14.47 12.91
CA THR A 122 3.24 15.92 12.88
C THR A 122 2.62 16.42 14.19
N THR A 123 2.75 17.71 14.43
CA THR A 123 2.17 18.35 15.63
C THR A 123 0.66 18.53 15.57
N GLY A 124 0.01 18.19 14.45
CA GLY A 124 -1.44 18.30 14.28
C GLY A 124 -1.91 17.57 13.02
N LEU A 125 -3.17 17.15 13.03
CA LEU A 125 -3.80 16.36 11.96
C LEU A 125 -4.41 17.22 10.83
N SER A 126 -4.58 18.52 11.05
CA SER A 126 -5.37 19.38 10.15
C SER A 126 -4.57 20.01 9.01
N GLY A 127 -3.24 19.80 8.95
CA GLY A 127 -2.39 20.50 7.99
C GLY A 127 -2.31 22.00 8.22
N GLY A 128 -1.76 22.75 7.24
CA GLY A 128 -1.60 24.20 7.30
C GLY A 128 -0.24 24.64 7.85
N THR A 129 0.01 25.96 7.81
CA THR A 129 1.33 26.54 8.10
C THR A 129 1.79 26.43 9.55
N GLY A 130 0.86 26.17 10.47
CA GLY A 130 1.14 25.95 11.90
C GLY A 130 1.49 24.51 12.27
N THR A 131 1.37 23.56 11.35
CA THR A 131 1.70 22.15 11.58
C THR A 131 3.18 21.89 11.28
N TYR A 132 3.92 21.44 12.29
CA TYR A 132 5.32 21.03 12.13
C TYR A 132 5.41 19.53 11.89
N VAL A 133 6.36 19.13 11.04
CA VAL A 133 6.83 17.76 10.99
C VAL A 133 7.92 17.64 12.03
N PHE A 134 7.73 16.85 13.06
CA PHE A 134 8.71 16.71 14.14
C PHE A 134 9.49 15.39 14.09
N LEU A 135 8.94 14.38 13.40
CA LEU A 135 9.61 13.11 13.16
C LEU A 135 9.39 12.70 11.70
N ILE A 136 10.45 12.34 11.03
CA ILE A 136 10.41 11.74 9.70
C ILE A 136 11.22 10.46 9.73
N GLY A 137 10.56 9.35 9.44
CA GLY A 137 11.19 8.08 9.16
C GLY A 137 11.41 7.94 7.66
N VAL A 138 12.63 7.64 7.26
CA VAL A 138 12.98 7.33 5.88
C VAL A 138 13.74 6.00 5.82
N ALA A 139 13.48 5.21 4.78
CA ALA A 139 14.26 3.99 4.55
C ALA A 139 14.62 3.84 3.07
N HIS A 140 15.79 3.28 2.83
CA HIS A 140 16.28 2.96 1.49
C HIS A 140 17.16 1.72 1.51
N PHE A 141 17.32 1.08 0.37
CA PHE A 141 18.20 -0.08 0.25
C PHE A 141 19.64 0.34 -0.03
N ALA A 142 20.59 -0.32 0.66
CA ALA A 142 22.03 -0.18 0.44
C ALA A 142 22.68 -1.58 0.45
N GLY A 143 22.93 -2.14 -0.72
CA GLY A 143 23.34 -3.54 -0.85
C GLY A 143 22.23 -4.49 -0.36
N GLU A 144 22.55 -5.37 0.58
CA GLU A 144 21.64 -6.33 1.17
C GLU A 144 21.03 -5.85 2.51
N GLU A 145 21.08 -4.55 2.77
CA GLU A 145 20.53 -3.93 3.96
C GLU A 145 19.45 -2.90 3.60
N LEU A 146 18.43 -2.80 4.44
CA LEU A 146 17.53 -1.66 4.53
C LEU A 146 18.09 -0.71 5.59
N ILE A 147 18.43 0.51 5.18
CA ILE A 147 18.86 1.58 6.07
C ILE A 147 17.63 2.38 6.45
N LEU A 148 17.23 2.32 7.70
CA LEU A 148 16.16 3.13 8.27
C LEU A 148 16.76 4.27 9.07
N ARG A 149 16.43 5.51 8.74
CA ARG A 149 16.80 6.72 9.48
C ARG A 149 15.56 7.45 9.96
N GLN A 150 15.60 7.84 11.21
CA GLN A 150 14.56 8.65 11.85
C GLN A 150 15.15 9.98 12.25
N HIS A 151 14.62 11.06 11.68
CA HIS A 151 15.01 12.42 12.00
C HIS A 151 14.01 13.00 12.98
N LEU A 152 14.42 13.29 14.22
CA LEU A 152 13.57 13.83 15.28
C LEU A 152 13.98 15.27 15.58
N LEU A 153 13.03 16.20 15.42
CA LEU A 153 13.21 17.61 15.77
C LEU A 153 13.14 17.78 17.30
N LEU A 154 14.22 18.26 17.91
CA LEU A 154 14.32 18.43 19.36
C LEU A 154 13.94 19.84 19.85
N ASP A 155 13.91 20.80 18.94
CA ASP A 155 13.55 22.19 19.19
C ASP A 155 12.86 22.78 17.95
N LEU A 156 11.65 23.28 18.12
CA LEU A 156 10.90 23.87 17.01
C LEU A 156 11.60 25.08 16.38
N GLY A 157 12.41 25.81 17.13
CA GLY A 157 13.25 26.91 16.63
C GLY A 157 14.37 26.47 15.69
N ALA A 158 14.70 25.17 15.71
CA ALA A 158 15.73 24.59 14.87
C ALA A 158 15.20 23.95 13.58
N GLU A 159 13.93 24.14 13.24
CA GLU A 159 13.31 23.56 12.08
C GLU A 159 14.09 23.79 10.79
N ARG A 160 14.67 24.96 10.60
CA ARG A 160 15.46 25.28 9.40
C ARG A 160 16.61 24.29 9.19
N ALA A 161 17.36 23.97 10.25
CA ALA A 161 18.47 23.03 10.18
C ALA A 161 17.97 21.59 9.95
N PHE A 162 16.88 21.22 10.61
CA PHE A 162 16.22 19.92 10.46
C PHE A 162 15.74 19.70 9.02
N ILE A 163 15.03 20.66 8.42
CA ILE A 163 14.53 20.55 7.04
C ILE A 163 15.67 20.60 6.04
N ALA A 164 16.75 21.35 6.29
CA ALA A 164 17.93 21.35 5.43
C ALA A 164 18.65 20.01 5.42
N ALA A 165 18.77 19.35 6.58
CA ALA A 165 19.31 18.01 6.68
C ALA A 165 18.43 16.97 5.95
N LEU A 166 17.10 17.08 6.12
CA LEU A 166 16.15 16.23 5.41
C LEU A 166 16.24 16.41 3.89
N LYS A 167 16.43 17.64 3.40
CA LYS A 167 16.65 17.89 1.98
C LYS A 167 17.84 17.09 1.44
N THR A 168 18.97 17.16 2.13
CA THR A 168 20.19 16.41 1.76
C THR A 168 19.95 14.89 1.79
N GLU A 169 19.13 14.40 2.70
CA GLU A 169 18.76 12.97 2.79
C GLU A 169 17.90 12.53 1.60
N ILE A 170 16.97 13.38 1.15
CA ILE A 170 15.99 13.04 0.10
C ILE A 170 16.55 13.24 -1.31
N GLU A 171 17.38 14.25 -1.55
CA GLU A 171 17.86 14.64 -2.88
C GLU A 171 18.48 13.52 -3.74
N PRO A 172 19.17 12.51 -3.17
CA PRO A 172 19.74 11.43 -3.97
C PRO A 172 18.71 10.50 -4.61
N PHE A 173 17.47 10.49 -4.15
CA PHE A 173 16.46 9.53 -4.58
C PHE A 173 15.65 10.06 -5.76
N ARG A 174 15.25 9.14 -6.65
CA ARG A 174 14.46 9.43 -7.85
C ARG A 174 12.96 9.26 -7.63
N ALA A 175 12.57 8.49 -6.62
CA ALA A 175 11.18 8.25 -6.27
C ALA A 175 11.01 8.09 -4.77
N CYS A 176 9.79 8.35 -4.27
CA CYS A 176 9.43 7.99 -2.91
C CYS A 176 8.18 7.12 -2.85
N ALA A 177 8.07 6.32 -1.79
CA ALA A 177 6.91 5.53 -1.46
C ALA A 177 6.40 5.90 -0.07
N SER A 178 5.09 6.07 0.09
CA SER A 178 4.44 6.32 1.37
C SER A 178 3.05 5.68 1.42
N TYR A 179 2.36 5.80 2.55
CA TYR A 179 0.99 5.34 2.70
C TYR A 179 0.02 6.50 2.88
N ASN A 180 -0.79 6.80 1.85
CA ASN A 180 -1.70 7.95 1.83
C ASN A 180 -0.97 9.33 1.90
N GLY A 181 0.34 9.32 1.71
CA GLY A 181 1.19 10.49 1.86
C GLY A 181 0.95 11.56 0.82
N LYS A 182 0.37 11.20 -0.33
CA LYS A 182 -0.02 12.19 -1.34
C LYS A 182 -1.02 13.21 -0.80
N SER A 183 -1.89 12.78 0.11
CA SER A 183 -2.93 13.62 0.72
C SER A 183 -2.53 14.19 2.07
N PHE A 184 -1.51 13.63 2.75
CA PHE A 184 -1.13 14.01 4.11
C PHE A 184 0.33 14.43 4.21
N ASP A 185 1.29 13.52 4.10
CA ASP A 185 2.69 13.77 4.38
C ASP A 185 3.31 14.80 3.43
N LEU A 186 3.19 14.58 2.11
CA LEU A 186 3.84 15.42 1.12
C LEU A 186 3.37 16.87 1.13
N PRO A 187 2.07 17.19 1.25
CA PRO A 187 1.62 18.58 1.38
C PRO A 187 2.22 19.30 2.59
N ILE A 188 2.37 18.61 3.71
CA ILE A 188 2.95 19.19 4.92
C ILE A 188 4.46 19.38 4.72
N ILE A 189 5.17 18.36 4.26
CA ILE A 189 6.61 18.43 3.96
C ILE A 189 6.91 19.58 2.99
N ARG A 190 6.18 19.71 1.88
CA ARG A 190 6.31 20.83 0.92
C ARG A 190 6.17 22.17 1.61
N THR A 191 5.12 22.32 2.42
CA THR A 191 4.90 23.56 3.15
C THR A 191 6.10 23.90 4.04
N ARG A 192 6.66 22.90 4.74
CA ARG A 192 7.82 23.09 5.61
C ARG A 192 9.08 23.41 4.82
N PHE A 193 9.32 22.77 3.68
CA PHE A 193 10.45 23.08 2.78
C PHE A 193 10.40 24.52 2.30
N VAL A 194 9.25 24.98 1.83
CA VAL A 194 9.08 26.38 1.38
C VAL A 194 9.28 27.35 2.53
N MET A 195 8.65 27.10 3.70
CA MET A 195 8.69 28.04 4.83
C MET A 195 10.05 28.08 5.52
N ALA A 196 10.69 26.95 5.75
CA ALA A 196 11.92 26.88 6.51
C ALA A 196 13.17 27.21 5.67
N ILE A 197 13.22 26.75 4.42
CA ILE A 197 14.44 26.84 3.59
C ILE A 197 14.22 27.42 2.19
N ARG A 198 12.99 27.83 1.84
CA ARG A 198 12.62 28.37 0.52
C ARG A 198 13.02 27.46 -0.63
N SER A 199 12.79 26.17 -0.49
CA SER A 199 13.13 25.15 -1.48
C SER A 199 11.91 24.28 -1.80
N GLU A 200 11.96 23.60 -2.96
CA GLU A 200 10.96 22.62 -3.37
C GLU A 200 11.39 21.20 -2.99
N LEU A 201 10.45 20.29 -2.93
CA LEU A 201 10.68 18.86 -2.67
C LEU A 201 10.91 18.14 -4.00
N SER A 202 12.11 17.58 -4.20
CA SER A 202 12.56 17.00 -5.47
C SER A 202 11.84 15.72 -5.91
N ILE A 203 11.32 14.93 -4.95
CA ILE A 203 10.69 13.60 -5.21
C ILE A 203 9.18 13.66 -5.41
N ASP A 204 8.62 14.86 -5.55
CA ASP A 204 7.18 15.09 -5.53
C ASP A 204 6.43 14.50 -6.72
N ASP A 205 7.02 14.55 -7.90
CA ASP A 205 6.41 14.05 -9.14
C ASP A 205 6.53 12.52 -9.29
N SER A 206 7.49 11.90 -8.60
CA SER A 206 7.78 10.46 -8.65
C SER A 206 7.37 9.77 -7.36
N HIS A 207 6.09 9.90 -6.99
CA HIS A 207 5.55 9.39 -5.73
C HIS A 207 4.65 8.17 -5.92
N LEU A 208 4.95 7.10 -5.19
CA LEU A 208 4.18 5.88 -5.07
C LEU A 208 3.34 5.92 -3.77
N ASP A 209 2.05 6.22 -3.90
CA ASP A 209 1.11 6.14 -2.78
C ASP A 209 0.53 4.72 -2.69
N LEU A 210 1.00 3.96 -1.71
CA LEU A 210 0.64 2.55 -1.51
C LEU A 210 -0.82 2.32 -1.11
N LEU A 211 -1.54 3.35 -0.67
CA LEU A 211 -2.97 3.23 -0.37
C LEU A 211 -3.77 2.78 -1.60
N HIS A 212 -3.40 3.26 -2.79
CA HIS A 212 -4.13 2.95 -4.01
C HIS A 212 -3.98 1.48 -4.45
N PRO A 213 -2.76 0.90 -4.57
CA PRO A 213 -2.61 -0.52 -4.87
C PRO A 213 -3.15 -1.40 -3.76
N ALA A 214 -2.99 -1.03 -2.48
CA ALA A 214 -3.56 -1.77 -1.36
C ALA A 214 -5.10 -1.86 -1.45
N ARG A 215 -5.77 -0.75 -1.73
CA ARG A 215 -7.24 -0.73 -1.94
C ARG A 215 -7.69 -1.61 -3.10
N ARG A 216 -6.92 -1.68 -4.18
CA ARG A 216 -7.24 -2.53 -5.34
C ARG A 216 -7.23 -4.01 -4.98
N LEU A 217 -6.26 -4.44 -4.16
CA LEU A 217 -6.07 -5.86 -3.83
C LEU A 217 -6.90 -6.32 -2.64
N TRP A 218 -7.10 -5.46 -1.62
CA TRP A 218 -7.52 -5.94 -0.31
C TRP A 218 -8.76 -5.30 0.27
N ARG A 219 -9.24 -4.15 -0.29
CA ARG A 219 -10.39 -3.44 0.29
C ARG A 219 -11.65 -4.30 0.36
N ASP A 220 -11.98 -5.01 -0.72
CA ASP A 220 -13.19 -5.84 -0.77
C ASP A 220 -13.07 -7.08 0.13
N ARG A 221 -11.84 -7.53 0.40
CA ARG A 221 -11.59 -8.70 1.24
C ARG A 221 -11.62 -8.38 2.74
N PHE A 222 -11.03 -7.25 3.15
CA PHE A 222 -10.83 -6.91 4.57
C PHE A 222 -11.68 -5.73 5.06
N GLY A 223 -12.45 -5.09 4.18
CA GLY A 223 -13.30 -3.93 4.49
C GLY A 223 -12.52 -2.64 4.76
N SER A 224 -11.37 -2.71 5.42
CA SER A 224 -10.45 -1.60 5.67
C SER A 224 -9.09 -1.86 5.03
N THR A 225 -8.41 -0.78 4.66
CA THR A 225 -7.02 -0.78 4.21
C THR A 225 -6.22 0.28 4.96
N SER A 226 -6.44 0.42 6.26
CA SER A 226 -5.49 1.15 7.10
C SER A 226 -4.17 0.39 7.17
N LEU A 227 -3.05 1.08 7.41
CA LEU A 227 -1.74 0.42 7.50
C LEU A 227 -1.77 -0.68 8.56
N LYS A 228 -2.33 -0.39 9.74
CA LYS A 228 -2.55 -1.36 10.83
C LYS A 228 -3.34 -2.60 10.39
N GLN A 229 -4.44 -2.42 9.63
CA GLN A 229 -5.22 -3.56 9.13
C GLN A 229 -4.41 -4.44 8.18
N LEU A 230 -3.57 -3.83 7.33
CA LEU A 230 -2.72 -4.58 6.41
C LEU A 230 -1.57 -5.30 7.13
N GLU A 231 -1.03 -4.71 8.18
CA GLU A 231 -0.07 -5.39 9.04
C GLU A 231 -0.66 -6.67 9.64
N GLU A 232 -1.87 -6.59 10.19
CA GLU A 232 -2.57 -7.74 10.77
C GLU A 232 -2.96 -8.79 9.72
N SER A 233 -3.54 -8.35 8.59
CA SER A 233 -4.20 -9.26 7.64
C SER A 233 -3.34 -9.71 6.46
N VAL A 234 -2.29 -8.97 6.12
CA VAL A 234 -1.43 -9.21 4.95
C VAL A 234 0.00 -9.56 5.35
N LEU A 235 0.50 -8.93 6.43
CA LEU A 235 1.86 -9.15 6.91
C LEU A 235 1.95 -10.16 8.06
N ASP A 236 0.83 -10.59 8.64
CA ASP A 236 0.75 -11.41 9.86
C ASP A 236 1.53 -10.79 11.04
N ASP A 237 1.49 -9.46 11.17
CA ASP A 237 2.30 -8.69 12.10
C ASP A 237 1.43 -7.71 12.88
N GLY A 238 0.59 -8.24 13.76
CA GLY A 238 -0.27 -7.43 14.61
C GLY A 238 0.52 -6.62 15.65
N ARG A 239 0.15 -5.35 15.83
CA ARG A 239 0.78 -4.45 16.81
C ARG A 239 0.35 -4.80 18.23
N ILE A 240 1.32 -5.02 19.12
CA ILE A 240 1.09 -5.20 20.55
C ILE A 240 1.51 -3.90 21.25
N ALA A 241 0.59 -3.26 21.98
CA ALA A 241 0.82 -2.05 22.77
C ALA A 241 1.36 -0.83 21.98
N ASP A 242 0.84 -0.60 20.78
CA ASP A 242 1.16 0.55 19.96
C ASP A 242 0.58 1.87 20.51
N VAL A 243 1.26 3.00 20.22
CA VAL A 243 0.76 4.33 20.56
C VAL A 243 -0.33 4.72 19.57
N PRO A 244 -1.54 5.06 20.04
CA PRO A 244 -2.57 5.59 19.15
C PRO A 244 -2.09 6.88 18.47
N GLY A 245 -2.21 6.98 17.12
CA GLY A 245 -1.71 8.11 16.33
C GLY A 245 -2.14 9.48 16.83
N TRP A 246 -3.38 9.60 17.37
CA TRP A 246 -3.88 10.86 17.94
C TRP A 246 -3.21 11.30 19.25
N LEU A 247 -2.46 10.40 19.94
CA LEU A 247 -1.66 10.73 21.14
C LEU A 247 -0.21 11.14 20.79
N ILE A 248 0.23 10.92 19.59
CA ILE A 248 1.61 11.15 19.17
C ILE A 248 2.01 12.63 19.31
N PRO A 249 1.18 13.62 18.89
CA PRO A 249 1.49 15.02 19.12
C PRO A 249 1.66 15.38 20.59
N ASP A 250 0.81 14.87 21.46
CA ASP A 250 0.87 15.10 22.90
C ASP A 250 2.14 14.50 23.52
N ALA A 251 2.53 13.29 23.09
CA ALA A 251 3.76 12.64 23.52
C ALA A 251 4.99 13.49 23.14
N TYR A 252 5.01 14.04 21.93
CA TYR A 252 6.08 14.93 21.48
C TYR A 252 6.17 16.20 22.33
N PHE A 253 5.07 16.91 22.58
CA PHE A 253 5.08 18.09 23.44
C PHE A 253 5.43 17.79 24.89
N GLN A 254 5.04 16.64 25.41
CA GLN A 254 5.49 16.19 26.72
C GLN A 254 7.01 15.94 26.76
N TYR A 255 7.54 15.29 25.70
CA TYR A 255 8.98 15.08 25.55
C TYR A 255 9.74 16.42 25.49
N LEU A 256 9.28 17.40 24.74
CA LEU A 256 9.91 18.72 24.67
C LEU A 256 9.99 19.40 26.05
N ARG A 257 8.99 19.21 26.90
CA ARG A 257 8.95 19.79 28.26
C ARG A 257 9.81 19.03 29.25
N LYS A 258 9.78 17.70 29.21
CA LYS A 258 10.39 16.85 30.24
C LYS A 258 11.77 16.31 29.85
N ARG A 259 12.08 16.30 28.57
CA ARG A 259 13.30 15.72 27.99
C ARG A 259 13.55 14.26 28.42
N ASP A 260 12.49 13.54 28.77
CA ASP A 260 12.55 12.12 29.13
C ASP A 260 12.42 11.24 27.86
N PRO A 261 13.48 10.51 27.46
CA PRO A 261 13.47 9.64 26.29
C PRO A 261 12.39 8.56 26.34
N ALA A 262 11.96 8.15 27.54
CA ALA A 262 10.90 7.14 27.68
C ALA A 262 9.54 7.59 27.14
N ILE A 263 9.32 8.91 26.96
CA ILE A 263 8.10 9.46 26.41
C ILE A 263 8.08 9.35 24.88
N ILE A 264 9.23 9.61 24.23
CA ILE A 264 9.31 9.63 22.76
C ILE A 264 9.66 8.28 22.15
N ALA A 265 10.28 7.37 22.91
CA ALA A 265 10.69 6.06 22.41
C ALA A 265 9.55 5.25 21.77
N PRO A 266 8.31 5.20 22.33
CA PRO A 266 7.20 4.52 21.67
C PRO A 266 6.79 5.17 20.33
N VAL A 267 6.96 6.48 20.18
CA VAL A 267 6.67 7.20 18.92
C VAL A 267 7.71 6.87 17.85
N LEU A 268 8.99 6.77 18.24
CA LEU A 268 10.04 6.30 17.34
C LEU A 268 9.80 4.84 16.90
N GLU A 269 9.39 3.97 17.82
CA GLU A 269 9.05 2.58 17.50
C GLU A 269 7.86 2.50 16.53
N HIS A 270 6.81 3.33 16.74
CA HIS A 270 5.64 3.43 15.86
C HIS A 270 6.05 3.81 14.43
N ASN A 271 6.74 4.93 14.26
CA ASN A 271 7.17 5.42 12.95
C ASN A 271 8.16 4.45 12.25
N ALA A 272 9.11 3.84 13.00
CA ALA A 272 10.01 2.84 12.44
C ALA A 272 9.23 1.65 11.86
N ARG A 273 8.23 1.19 12.58
CA ARG A 273 7.35 0.09 12.15
C ARG A 273 6.55 0.47 10.91
N ASP A 274 6.00 1.68 10.87
CA ASP A 274 5.25 2.17 9.71
C ASP A 274 6.12 2.15 8.45
N VAL A 275 7.34 2.69 8.52
CA VAL A 275 8.28 2.69 7.39
C VAL A 275 8.66 1.27 6.95
N ILE A 276 8.93 0.35 7.89
CA ILE A 276 9.22 -1.06 7.56
C ILE A 276 7.99 -1.72 6.91
N SER A 277 6.80 -1.42 7.39
CA SER A 277 5.55 -1.93 6.84
C SER A 277 5.30 -1.44 5.42
N LEU A 278 5.69 -0.19 5.08
CA LEU A 278 5.64 0.30 3.69
C LEU A 278 6.46 -0.59 2.76
N VAL A 279 7.69 -0.93 3.14
CA VAL A 279 8.57 -1.81 2.35
C VAL A 279 7.94 -3.18 2.15
N ARG A 280 7.46 -3.80 3.21
CA ARG A 280 6.85 -5.14 3.19
C ARG A 280 5.53 -5.16 2.40
N ILE A 281 4.68 -4.13 2.53
CA ILE A 281 3.44 -4.02 1.75
C ILE A 281 3.76 -3.83 0.28
N THR A 282 4.78 -3.03 -0.07
CA THR A 282 5.23 -2.88 -1.45
C THR A 282 5.62 -4.24 -2.04
N ASP A 283 6.35 -5.07 -1.28
CA ASP A 283 6.72 -6.42 -1.70
C ASP A 283 5.49 -7.33 -1.89
N ARG A 284 4.50 -7.28 -1.00
CA ARG A 284 3.26 -8.06 -1.16
C ARG A 284 2.48 -7.66 -2.41
N VAL A 285 2.36 -6.36 -2.69
CA VAL A 285 1.73 -5.88 -3.93
C VAL A 285 2.54 -6.28 -5.15
N ALA A 286 3.87 -6.13 -5.10
CA ALA A 286 4.78 -6.52 -6.17
C ALA A 286 4.64 -8.00 -6.53
N ARG A 287 4.59 -8.89 -5.52
CA ARG A 287 4.38 -10.34 -5.73
C ARG A 287 3.02 -10.65 -6.36
N ALA A 288 1.95 -10.00 -5.92
CA ALA A 288 0.62 -10.19 -6.51
C ALA A 288 0.60 -9.79 -8.00
N VAL A 289 1.23 -8.67 -8.35
CA VAL A 289 1.37 -8.21 -9.73
C VAL A 289 2.24 -9.15 -10.56
N ALA A 290 3.41 -9.54 -10.06
CA ALA A 290 4.33 -10.44 -10.76
C ALA A 290 3.71 -11.82 -11.00
N ALA A 291 2.99 -12.38 -10.03
CA ALA A 291 2.25 -13.63 -10.19
C ALA A 291 1.16 -13.51 -11.26
N ALA A 292 0.41 -12.42 -11.27
CA ALA A 292 -0.64 -12.19 -12.26
C ALA A 292 -0.09 -12.01 -13.68
N ARG A 293 1.07 -11.39 -13.85
CA ARG A 293 1.79 -11.30 -15.14
C ARG A 293 2.16 -12.66 -15.71
N THR A 294 2.43 -13.64 -14.86
CA THR A 294 2.72 -15.02 -15.27
C THR A 294 1.47 -15.92 -15.35
N GLY A 295 0.27 -15.33 -15.34
CA GLY A 295 -0.99 -16.05 -15.49
C GLY A 295 -1.60 -16.55 -14.18
N ARG A 296 -0.98 -16.30 -13.04
CA ARG A 296 -1.51 -16.65 -11.71
C ARG A 296 -2.27 -15.48 -11.11
N ALA A 297 -3.51 -15.28 -11.57
CA ALA A 297 -4.38 -14.23 -11.04
C ALA A 297 -4.64 -14.43 -9.54
N PRO A 298 -4.96 -13.33 -8.79
CA PRO A 298 -5.42 -13.45 -7.41
C PRO A 298 -6.64 -14.36 -7.29
N ASP A 299 -6.74 -15.13 -6.21
CA ASP A 299 -7.90 -15.97 -5.86
C ASP A 299 -9.14 -15.17 -5.42
N HIS A 300 -8.98 -13.88 -5.20
CA HIS A 300 -10.06 -12.94 -4.88
C HIS A 300 -10.52 -12.22 -6.14
N ALA A 301 -11.70 -12.56 -6.66
CA ALA A 301 -12.21 -12.08 -7.92
C ALA A 301 -12.22 -10.53 -8.08
N PRO A 302 -12.60 -9.71 -7.07
CA PRO A 302 -12.46 -8.25 -7.14
C PRO A 302 -11.01 -7.78 -7.34
N ALA A 303 -10.04 -8.42 -6.70
CA ALA A 303 -8.62 -8.10 -6.88
C ALA A 303 -8.13 -8.48 -8.29
N ALA A 304 -8.50 -9.66 -8.79
CA ALA A 304 -8.21 -10.07 -10.16
C ALA A 304 -8.80 -9.07 -11.17
N PHE A 305 -10.05 -8.65 -11.00
CA PHE A 305 -10.66 -7.63 -11.85
C PHE A 305 -9.93 -6.29 -11.79
N ALA A 306 -9.49 -5.87 -10.61
CA ALA A 306 -8.74 -4.63 -10.45
C ALA A 306 -7.38 -4.69 -11.17
N LEU A 307 -6.64 -5.82 -11.06
CA LEU A 307 -5.39 -6.03 -11.79
C LEU A 307 -5.60 -6.15 -13.30
N ALA A 308 -6.68 -6.80 -13.77
CA ALA A 308 -7.02 -6.84 -15.19
C ALA A 308 -7.08 -5.44 -15.80
N LYS A 309 -7.67 -4.47 -15.09
CA LYS A 309 -7.72 -3.08 -15.52
C LYS A 309 -6.36 -2.38 -15.49
N VAL A 310 -5.49 -2.75 -14.58
CA VAL A 310 -4.12 -2.23 -14.54
C VAL A 310 -3.38 -2.70 -15.77
N PHE A 311 -3.37 -4.01 -16.05
CA PHE A 311 -2.70 -4.61 -17.20
C PHE A 311 -3.28 -4.14 -18.55
N GLU A 312 -4.60 -3.92 -18.63
CA GLU A 312 -5.23 -3.34 -19.82
C GLU A 312 -4.69 -1.93 -20.12
N ARG A 313 -4.47 -1.11 -19.09
CA ARG A 313 -3.92 0.25 -19.25
C ARG A 313 -2.45 0.27 -19.61
N THR A 314 -1.68 -0.69 -19.13
CA THR A 314 -0.24 -0.80 -19.41
C THR A 314 0.07 -1.60 -20.67
N GLY A 315 -0.99 -2.13 -21.36
CA GLY A 315 -0.82 -2.85 -22.63
C GLY A 315 -0.49 -4.34 -22.48
N GLU A 316 -0.44 -4.87 -21.28
CA GLU A 316 -0.17 -6.30 -21.00
C GLU A 316 -1.43 -7.15 -21.17
N MET A 317 -1.85 -7.33 -22.44
CA MET A 317 -3.16 -7.90 -22.78
C MET A 317 -3.31 -9.37 -22.37
N ASP A 318 -2.22 -10.13 -22.26
CA ASP A 318 -2.28 -11.53 -21.83
C ASP A 318 -2.53 -11.66 -20.33
N ALA A 319 -1.84 -10.86 -19.53
CA ALA A 319 -2.07 -10.78 -18.09
C ALA A 319 -3.47 -10.20 -17.79
N ALA A 320 -3.90 -9.18 -18.54
CA ALA A 320 -5.25 -8.63 -18.42
C ALA A 320 -6.32 -9.70 -18.71
N PHE A 321 -6.11 -10.50 -19.76
CA PHE A 321 -7.03 -11.57 -20.13
C PHE A 321 -7.15 -12.63 -19.03
N ALA A 322 -6.03 -13.14 -18.52
CA ALA A 322 -6.00 -14.14 -17.44
C ALA A 322 -6.72 -13.62 -16.18
N CYS A 323 -6.48 -12.36 -15.82
CA CYS A 323 -7.15 -11.73 -14.68
C CYS A 323 -8.66 -11.52 -14.91
N TYR A 324 -9.09 -11.11 -16.11
CA TYR A 324 -10.52 -11.04 -16.44
C TYR A 324 -11.19 -12.41 -16.41
N GLU A 325 -10.51 -13.44 -16.88
CA GLU A 325 -10.98 -14.81 -16.88
C GLU A 325 -11.22 -15.33 -15.47
N SER A 326 -10.21 -15.25 -14.59
CA SER A 326 -10.33 -15.62 -13.18
C SER A 326 -11.46 -14.83 -12.50
N ALA A 327 -11.48 -13.49 -12.64
CA ALA A 327 -12.51 -12.65 -12.05
C ALA A 327 -13.94 -13.00 -12.53
N TYR A 328 -14.09 -13.46 -13.76
CA TYR A 328 -15.40 -13.87 -14.29
C TYR A 328 -15.88 -15.20 -13.72
N TYR A 329 -14.99 -16.19 -13.61
CA TYR A 329 -15.38 -17.53 -13.13
C TYR A 329 -15.55 -17.56 -11.61
N ASP A 330 -14.69 -16.88 -10.88
CA ASP A 330 -14.68 -16.89 -9.42
C ASP A 330 -15.56 -15.80 -8.79
N GLY A 331 -16.00 -14.82 -9.59
CA GLY A 331 -16.84 -13.71 -9.15
C GLY A 331 -18.32 -14.07 -8.99
N ASP A 332 -19.01 -13.30 -8.16
CA ASP A 332 -20.47 -13.32 -8.07
C ASP A 332 -21.16 -12.70 -9.31
N ASN A 333 -22.46 -12.79 -9.37
CA ASN A 333 -23.23 -12.26 -10.50
C ASN A 333 -23.10 -10.74 -10.69
N ALA A 334 -22.92 -9.97 -9.60
CA ALA A 334 -22.74 -8.52 -9.68
C ALA A 334 -21.39 -8.17 -10.32
N LEU A 335 -20.31 -8.87 -9.92
CA LEU A 335 -18.99 -8.70 -10.50
C LEU A 335 -18.96 -9.19 -11.97
N ARG A 336 -19.55 -10.37 -12.25
CA ARG A 336 -19.68 -10.89 -13.62
C ARG A 336 -20.34 -9.88 -14.55
N ALA A 337 -21.46 -9.28 -14.13
CA ALA A 337 -22.14 -8.24 -14.92
C ALA A 337 -21.22 -7.03 -15.16
N LYS A 338 -20.50 -6.60 -14.13
CA LYS A 338 -19.61 -5.43 -14.19
C LYS A 338 -18.44 -5.61 -15.15
N LEU A 339 -17.85 -6.80 -15.21
CA LEU A 339 -16.67 -7.05 -16.04
C LEU A 339 -16.97 -7.67 -17.40
N ALA A 340 -18.16 -8.24 -17.60
CA ALA A 340 -18.50 -9.02 -18.79
C ALA A 340 -18.25 -8.29 -20.11
N LEU A 341 -18.61 -7.00 -20.20
CA LEU A 341 -18.39 -6.21 -21.42
C LEU A 341 -16.90 -6.00 -21.75
N ALA A 342 -16.06 -5.85 -20.70
CA ALA A 342 -14.62 -5.72 -20.89
C ALA A 342 -14.00 -7.07 -21.29
N TYR A 343 -14.34 -8.13 -20.56
CA TYR A 343 -13.85 -9.47 -20.86
C TYR A 343 -14.29 -9.97 -22.25
N ALA A 344 -15.53 -9.68 -22.67
CA ALA A 344 -15.99 -10.00 -24.03
C ALA A 344 -15.14 -9.34 -25.12
N ARG A 345 -14.68 -8.08 -24.91
CA ARG A 345 -13.76 -7.43 -25.86
C ARG A 345 -12.44 -8.18 -25.99
N HIS A 346 -11.89 -8.68 -24.88
CA HIS A 346 -10.65 -9.47 -24.89
C HIS A 346 -10.87 -10.82 -25.60
N LEU A 347 -11.99 -11.52 -25.32
CA LEU A 347 -12.35 -12.74 -26.01
C LEU A 347 -12.45 -12.54 -27.53
N GLU A 348 -13.13 -11.48 -27.98
CA GLU A 348 -13.27 -11.17 -29.39
C GLU A 348 -11.93 -10.91 -30.10
N ARG A 349 -11.01 -10.18 -29.46
CA ARG A 349 -9.67 -9.92 -30.00
C ARG A 349 -8.85 -11.20 -30.16
N ARG A 350 -9.11 -12.23 -29.34
CA ARG A 350 -8.48 -13.54 -29.38
C ARG A 350 -9.23 -14.57 -30.23
N GLY A 351 -10.24 -14.13 -31.00
CA GLY A 351 -11.04 -15.04 -31.85
C GLY A 351 -12.11 -15.82 -31.09
N GLY A 352 -12.27 -15.65 -29.78
CA GLY A 352 -13.24 -16.34 -28.94
C GLY A 352 -14.69 -15.82 -29.08
N VAL A 353 -15.16 -15.65 -30.32
CA VAL A 353 -16.48 -15.05 -30.66
C VAL A 353 -17.60 -15.82 -29.98
N GLU A 354 -17.61 -17.15 -30.07
CA GLU A 354 -18.65 -18.00 -29.48
C GLU A 354 -18.72 -17.89 -27.96
N ARG A 355 -17.56 -17.82 -27.30
CA ARG A 355 -17.50 -17.65 -25.84
C ARG A 355 -18.00 -16.29 -25.41
N ALA A 356 -17.60 -15.22 -26.15
CA ALA A 356 -18.08 -13.88 -25.93
C ALA A 356 -19.62 -13.77 -26.16
N LEU A 357 -20.15 -14.44 -27.16
CA LEU A 357 -21.58 -14.48 -27.44
C LEU A 357 -22.34 -15.14 -26.28
N ARG A 358 -22.00 -16.38 -25.93
CA ARG A 358 -22.63 -17.09 -24.81
C ARG A 358 -22.61 -16.28 -23.51
N MET A 359 -21.47 -15.61 -23.21
CA MET A 359 -21.36 -14.79 -22.01
C MET A 359 -22.33 -13.60 -22.01
N MET A 360 -22.53 -12.97 -23.16
CA MET A 360 -23.49 -11.86 -23.29
C MET A 360 -24.94 -12.35 -23.22
N GLU A 361 -25.25 -13.49 -23.83
CA GLU A 361 -26.55 -14.15 -23.72
C GLU A 361 -26.87 -14.48 -22.27
N THR A 362 -25.93 -15.13 -21.52
CA THR A 362 -26.08 -15.43 -20.08
C THR A 362 -26.36 -14.16 -19.26
N LEU A 363 -25.67 -13.05 -19.55
CA LEU A 363 -25.92 -11.78 -18.86
C LEU A 363 -27.35 -11.28 -19.07
N LEU A 364 -27.87 -11.43 -20.28
CA LEU A 364 -29.23 -11.01 -20.65
C LEU A 364 -30.28 -11.94 -20.05
N ASP A 365 -30.10 -13.26 -20.18
CA ASP A 365 -31.02 -14.28 -19.66
C ASP A 365 -31.23 -14.20 -18.17
N LEU A 366 -30.13 -13.97 -17.42
CA LEU A 366 -30.14 -13.78 -15.98
C LEU A 366 -30.49 -12.33 -15.57
N GLN A 367 -30.75 -11.45 -16.51
CA GLN A 367 -31.03 -10.02 -16.29
C GLN A 367 -30.00 -9.31 -15.41
N LEU A 368 -28.73 -9.72 -15.52
CA LEU A 368 -27.64 -9.18 -14.72
C LEU A 368 -27.27 -7.74 -15.15
N GLY A 369 -26.85 -6.95 -14.18
CA GLY A 369 -26.35 -5.59 -14.39
C GLY A 369 -27.46 -4.54 -14.53
N THR A 370 -27.05 -3.33 -14.83
CA THR A 370 -27.95 -2.18 -15.02
C THR A 370 -28.65 -2.25 -16.38
N PRO A 371 -29.78 -1.56 -16.58
CA PRO A 371 -30.44 -1.47 -17.91
C PRO A 371 -29.48 -1.05 -19.01
N ARG A 372 -28.62 -0.05 -18.77
CA ARG A 372 -27.59 0.41 -19.71
C ARG A 372 -26.59 -0.70 -20.10
N TRP A 373 -26.21 -1.54 -19.16
CA TRP A 373 -25.29 -2.66 -19.44
C TRP A 373 -25.99 -3.74 -20.27
N ARG A 374 -27.25 -4.03 -20.02
CA ARG A 374 -28.05 -4.97 -20.81
C ARG A 374 -28.22 -4.49 -22.25
N GLU A 375 -28.53 -3.21 -22.45
CA GLU A 375 -28.58 -2.61 -23.79
C GLU A 375 -27.27 -2.75 -24.57
N GLN A 376 -26.13 -2.51 -23.88
CA GLN A 376 -24.80 -2.72 -24.48
C GLN A 376 -24.53 -4.20 -24.79
N ALA A 377 -24.97 -5.12 -23.93
CA ALA A 377 -24.87 -6.57 -24.17
C ALA A 377 -25.71 -7.00 -25.39
N GLU A 378 -26.96 -6.53 -25.51
CA GLU A 378 -27.82 -6.80 -26.68
C GLU A 378 -27.19 -6.29 -27.99
N ALA A 379 -26.66 -5.06 -27.98
CA ALA A 379 -25.99 -4.51 -29.16
C ALA A 379 -24.76 -5.38 -29.54
N ARG A 380 -24.06 -5.91 -28.53
CA ARG A 380 -22.91 -6.80 -28.74
C ARG A 380 -23.34 -8.17 -29.25
N VAL A 381 -24.40 -8.77 -28.70
CA VAL A 381 -24.97 -10.03 -29.21
C VAL A 381 -25.31 -9.88 -30.69
N ARG A 382 -26.06 -8.84 -31.07
CA ARG A 382 -26.41 -8.58 -32.50
C ARG A 382 -25.15 -8.49 -33.39
N ARG A 383 -24.08 -7.87 -32.90
CA ARG A 383 -22.83 -7.72 -33.65
C ARG A 383 -22.06 -9.03 -33.76
N LEU A 384 -21.95 -9.79 -32.67
CA LEU A 384 -21.23 -11.08 -32.61
C LEU A 384 -21.94 -12.15 -33.44
N THR A 385 -23.25 -12.21 -33.41
CA THR A 385 -24.05 -13.11 -34.25
C THR A 385 -23.77 -12.86 -35.73
N ARG A 386 -23.73 -11.59 -36.15
CA ARG A 386 -23.38 -11.23 -37.56
C ARG A 386 -21.93 -11.63 -37.91
N LYS A 387 -20.99 -11.45 -36.96
CA LYS A 387 -19.60 -11.84 -37.17
C LYS A 387 -19.46 -13.35 -37.33
N ARG A 388 -20.12 -14.14 -36.47
CA ARG A 388 -20.20 -15.61 -36.56
C ARG A 388 -20.73 -16.08 -37.91
N TRP A 389 -21.81 -15.50 -38.39
CA TRP A 389 -22.39 -15.82 -39.69
C TRP A 389 -21.42 -15.57 -40.85
N ARG A 390 -20.70 -14.45 -40.81
CA ARG A 390 -19.72 -14.11 -41.86
C ARG A 390 -18.51 -15.08 -41.87
N SER A 391 -18.08 -15.56 -40.74
CA SER A 391 -16.99 -16.54 -40.65
C SER A 391 -17.44 -17.98 -40.99
N ALA A 392 -18.72 -18.26 -40.97
CA ALA A 392 -19.28 -19.57 -41.37
C ALA A 392 -19.62 -19.68 -42.86
N LEU A 393 -19.61 -18.58 -43.62
CA LEU A 393 -19.83 -18.61 -45.06
C LEU A 393 -18.52 -19.12 -45.74
N PRO A 394 -18.60 -20.14 -46.62
CA PRO A 394 -17.46 -20.59 -47.40
C PRO A 394 -16.94 -19.39 -48.23
N THR A 395 -15.63 -19.16 -48.15
CA THR A 395 -14.95 -18.23 -49.05
C THR A 395 -15.24 -18.72 -50.46
N ALA A 396 -16.04 -17.98 -51.24
CA ALA A 396 -16.21 -18.25 -52.65
C ALA A 396 -14.82 -18.17 -53.28
N SER A 397 -14.35 -19.35 -53.73
CA SER A 397 -13.13 -19.54 -54.48
C SER A 397 -13.23 -18.87 -55.84
#